data_2aeeb21ee92a7c893d88a8667e6ce030
#
_entry.id   2aeeb21ee92a7c893d88a8667e6ce030
#
_cell.length_a   1.000
_cell.length_b   1.000
_cell.length_c   1.000
_cell.angle_alpha   90.00
_cell.angle_beta   90.00
_cell.angle_gamma   90.00
#
_symmetry.space_group_name_H-M   'P 1'
#
loop_
_entity.id
_entity.type
_entity.pdbx_description
1 polymer ?
#
loop_
_entity_poly.entity_id
_entity_poly.type
_entity_poly.pdbx_seq_one_letter_code
_entity_poly.pdbx_strand_id
1 'polypeptide(L)'
;MSTLVAQTISNGTVSTSSANVIQGSAKAWVKFAGASGTIAGSFNVSSVTFNSTGSYTVNFTTAMTDANYCAQVTAGDTSTTGLNITDAITNTYTTTTLLVQTFTAQSGSNTGRSFIDETFVNVSVFR
;
A
#
# COMPACT_ATOMS: atom_id res chain seq x y z
N MET A 1 -28.34 -6.29 12.16
CA MET A 1 -27.11 -6.83 11.51
C MET A 1 -26.84 -8.20 12.11
N SER A 2 -26.61 -9.23 11.29
CA SER A 2 -26.30 -10.58 11.79
C SER A 2 -24.78 -10.71 11.94
N THR A 3 -24.34 -11.25 13.07
CA THR A 3 -22.91 -11.50 13.36
C THR A 3 -22.67 -13.00 13.38
N LEU A 4 -21.71 -13.49 12.59
CA LEU A 4 -21.21 -14.86 12.69
C LEU A 4 -20.04 -14.87 13.68
N VAL A 5 -20.15 -15.63 14.76
CA VAL A 5 -19.07 -15.87 15.70
C VAL A 5 -18.53 -17.28 15.46
N ALA A 6 -17.31 -17.36 14.95
CA ALA A 6 -16.60 -18.62 14.73
C ALA A 6 -15.19 -18.53 15.33
N GLN A 7 -14.75 -19.55 16.05
CA GLN A 7 -13.38 -19.61 16.57
C GLN A 7 -12.39 -20.13 15.53
N THR A 8 -12.88 -20.96 14.60
CA THR A 8 -12.08 -21.61 13.58
C THR A 8 -12.80 -21.52 12.23
N ILE A 9 -12.04 -21.31 11.17
CA ILE A 9 -12.49 -21.35 9.79
C ILE A 9 -11.81 -22.56 9.13
N SER A 10 -12.59 -23.42 8.47
CA SER A 10 -12.11 -24.67 7.87
C SER A 10 -12.75 -24.90 6.50
N ASN A 11 -11.99 -25.50 5.59
CA ASN A 11 -12.49 -26.05 4.32
C ASN A 11 -12.72 -27.57 4.36
N GLY A 12 -12.70 -28.17 5.57
CA GLY A 12 -12.83 -29.62 5.77
C GLY A 12 -11.50 -30.37 5.83
N THR A 13 -10.44 -29.83 5.27
CA THR A 13 -9.08 -30.45 5.25
C THR A 13 -8.09 -29.64 6.08
N VAL A 14 -8.15 -28.31 5.94
CA VAL A 14 -7.27 -27.36 6.64
C VAL A 14 -8.13 -26.40 7.44
N SER A 15 -7.70 -26.10 8.66
CA SER A 15 -8.37 -25.14 9.53
C SER A 15 -7.39 -24.11 10.08
N THR A 16 -7.88 -22.90 10.33
CA THR A 16 -7.15 -21.82 10.99
C THR A 16 -8.06 -21.10 11.97
N SER A 17 -7.48 -20.42 12.98
CA SER A 17 -8.27 -19.60 13.88
C SER A 17 -8.87 -18.39 13.15
N SER A 18 -10.05 -17.95 13.55
CA SER A 18 -10.62 -16.71 13.04
C SER A 18 -9.73 -15.48 13.31
N ALA A 19 -8.97 -15.50 14.42
CA ALA A 19 -7.99 -14.47 14.72
C ALA A 19 -6.91 -14.35 13.64
N ASN A 20 -6.37 -15.49 13.16
CA ASN A 20 -5.37 -15.49 12.08
C ASN A 20 -5.95 -14.91 10.78
N VAL A 21 -7.20 -15.23 10.44
CA VAL A 21 -7.86 -14.69 9.26
C VAL A 21 -8.09 -13.18 9.40
N ILE A 22 -8.57 -12.75 10.57
CA ILE A 22 -8.83 -11.33 10.84
C ILE A 22 -7.54 -10.53 10.83
N GLN A 23 -6.47 -11.01 11.47
CA GLN A 23 -5.18 -10.31 11.50
C GLN A 23 -4.42 -10.41 10.17
N GLY A 24 -4.52 -11.55 9.48
CA GLY A 24 -3.83 -11.80 8.22
C GLY A 24 -4.49 -11.16 6.99
N SER A 25 -5.73 -10.66 7.11
CA SER A 25 -6.40 -9.99 5.99
C SER A 25 -6.02 -8.52 5.91
N ALA A 26 -5.86 -8.02 4.68
CA ALA A 26 -5.59 -6.60 4.46
C ALA A 26 -6.76 -5.75 4.98
N LYS A 27 -6.44 -4.67 5.69
CA LYS A 27 -7.41 -3.67 6.21
C LYS A 27 -7.65 -2.54 5.23
N ALA A 28 -6.69 -2.31 4.33
CA ALA A 28 -6.81 -1.43 3.19
C ALA A 28 -5.84 -1.90 2.10
N TRP A 29 -6.19 -1.64 0.86
CA TRP A 29 -5.26 -1.77 -0.25
C TRP A 29 -5.66 -0.82 -1.38
N VAL A 30 -4.70 -0.42 -2.19
CA VAL A 30 -4.92 0.41 -3.37
C VAL A 30 -3.87 0.14 -4.44
N LYS A 31 -4.30 0.16 -5.70
CA LYS A 31 -3.43 0.28 -6.88
C LYS A 31 -3.76 1.60 -7.57
N PHE A 32 -2.76 2.43 -7.82
CA PHE A 32 -2.94 3.74 -8.45
C PHE A 32 -1.80 4.08 -9.42
N ALA A 33 -2.06 5.03 -10.33
CA ALA A 33 -1.08 5.60 -11.23
C ALA A 33 -0.26 6.68 -10.49
N GLY A 34 1.07 6.57 -10.50
CA GLY A 34 1.95 7.52 -9.81
C GLY A 34 1.82 8.95 -10.34
N ALA A 35 1.80 9.14 -11.66
CA ALA A 35 1.75 10.47 -12.25
C ALA A 35 0.49 11.30 -11.91
N SER A 36 -0.58 10.68 -11.40
CA SER A 36 -1.87 11.35 -11.17
C SER A 36 -2.57 10.99 -9.86
N GLY A 37 -2.14 9.93 -9.17
CA GLY A 37 -2.88 9.37 -8.05
C GLY A 37 -4.20 8.67 -8.44
N THR A 38 -4.46 8.48 -9.75
CA THR A 38 -5.70 7.86 -10.23
C THR A 38 -5.78 6.41 -9.77
N ILE A 39 -6.83 6.07 -9.03
CA ILE A 39 -7.06 4.75 -8.47
C ILE A 39 -7.58 3.80 -9.56
N ALA A 40 -6.89 2.67 -9.75
CA ALA A 40 -7.33 1.56 -10.60
C ALA A 40 -8.19 0.54 -9.83
N GLY A 41 -7.96 0.38 -8.54
CA GLY A 41 -8.74 -0.48 -7.65
C GLY A 41 -8.33 -0.25 -6.21
N SER A 42 -9.27 -0.41 -5.26
CA SER A 42 -9.00 -0.19 -3.84
C SER A 42 -10.00 -0.89 -2.93
N PHE A 43 -9.60 -1.06 -1.69
CA PHE A 43 -10.47 -1.41 -0.56
C PHE A 43 -10.10 -0.53 0.62
N ASN A 44 -11.08 0.07 1.29
CA ASN A 44 -10.93 0.99 2.41
C ASN A 44 -10.00 2.19 2.12
N VAL A 45 -9.93 2.63 0.86
CA VAL A 45 -9.21 3.84 0.43
C VAL A 45 -10.19 4.73 -0.32
N SER A 46 -10.34 5.95 0.14
CA SER A 46 -11.25 6.95 -0.45
C SER A 46 -10.61 7.73 -1.58
N SER A 47 -9.32 8.03 -1.47
CA SER A 47 -8.55 8.77 -2.47
C SER A 47 -7.06 8.59 -2.28
N VAL A 48 -6.31 8.91 -3.33
CA VAL A 48 -4.87 9.13 -3.27
C VAL A 48 -4.61 10.59 -3.67
N THR A 49 -3.99 11.35 -2.77
CA THR A 49 -3.60 12.72 -3.04
C THR A 49 -2.18 12.72 -3.61
N PHE A 50 -2.02 13.24 -4.82
CA PHE A 50 -0.70 13.54 -5.40
C PHE A 50 -0.14 14.79 -4.72
N ASN A 51 0.92 14.66 -3.94
CA ASN A 51 1.53 15.79 -3.23
C ASN A 51 2.60 16.48 -4.11
N SER A 52 3.44 15.68 -4.72
CA SER A 52 4.49 16.08 -5.68
C SER A 52 5.03 14.82 -6.33
N THR A 53 5.92 14.96 -7.31
CA THR A 53 6.60 13.83 -7.95
C THR A 53 7.10 12.83 -6.92
N GLY A 54 6.70 11.56 -7.06
CA GLY A 54 7.07 10.46 -6.16
C GLY A 54 6.57 10.59 -4.73
N SER A 55 5.54 11.41 -4.45
CA SER A 55 5.01 11.58 -3.10
C SER A 55 3.48 11.60 -3.11
N TYR A 56 2.88 10.69 -2.35
CA TYR A 56 1.44 10.43 -2.37
C TYR A 56 0.91 10.25 -0.95
N THR A 57 -0.28 10.79 -0.69
CA THR A 57 -1.04 10.51 0.53
C THR A 57 -2.20 9.58 0.21
N VAL A 58 -2.16 8.37 0.75
CA VAL A 58 -3.28 7.42 0.72
C VAL A 58 -4.24 7.78 1.84
N ASN A 59 -5.49 8.09 1.50
CA ASN A 59 -6.53 8.47 2.45
C ASN A 59 -7.47 7.28 2.69
N PHE A 60 -7.63 6.84 3.94
CA PHE A 60 -8.50 5.73 4.28
C PHE A 60 -9.97 6.18 4.36
N THR A 61 -10.89 5.34 3.90
CA THR A 61 -12.34 5.56 4.03
C THR A 61 -12.78 5.39 5.48
N THR A 62 -12.32 4.31 6.11
CA THR A 62 -12.51 4.03 7.53
C THR A 62 -11.16 4.08 8.21
N ALA A 63 -11.05 4.86 9.27
CA ALA A 63 -9.81 5.00 10.02
C ALA A 63 -9.31 3.65 10.57
N MET A 64 -8.00 3.47 10.57
CA MET A 64 -7.34 2.37 11.28
C MET A 64 -7.53 2.57 12.79
N THR A 65 -7.49 1.48 13.55
CA THR A 65 -7.63 1.50 15.01
C THR A 65 -6.57 2.37 15.68
N ASP A 66 -5.36 2.33 15.15
CA ASP A 66 -4.21 3.14 15.56
C ASP A 66 -3.21 3.27 14.40
N ALA A 67 -2.08 3.93 14.60
CA ALA A 67 -1.03 4.11 13.61
C ALA A 67 0.03 2.96 13.59
N ASN A 68 -0.17 1.88 14.36
CA ASN A 68 0.78 0.76 14.47
C ASN A 68 0.43 -0.38 13.49
N TYR A 69 0.05 -0.05 12.28
CA TYR A 69 -0.20 -1.04 11.22
C TYR A 69 1.04 -1.27 10.37
N CYS A 70 1.12 -2.45 9.76
CA CYS A 70 2.13 -2.77 8.78
C CYS A 70 1.64 -2.35 7.39
N ALA A 71 2.42 -1.57 6.67
CA ALA A 71 2.14 -1.22 5.29
C ALA A 71 3.25 -1.72 4.37
N GLN A 72 2.86 -2.34 3.28
CA GLN A 72 3.74 -2.78 2.21
C GLN A 72 3.45 -1.94 0.97
N VAL A 73 4.51 -1.53 0.29
CA VAL A 73 4.41 -0.78 -0.95
C VAL A 73 5.31 -1.41 -2.01
N THR A 74 4.79 -1.51 -3.22
CA THR A 74 5.57 -1.85 -4.42
C THR A 74 5.21 -0.88 -5.51
N ALA A 75 6.19 -0.50 -6.31
CA ALA A 75 6.00 0.38 -7.44
C ALA A 75 6.69 -0.20 -8.67
N GLY A 76 6.28 0.19 -9.84
CA GLY A 76 6.87 -0.30 -11.07
C GLY A 76 6.45 0.50 -12.27
N ASP A 77 7.23 0.29 -13.34
CA ASP A 77 6.98 0.85 -14.65
C ASP A 77 6.63 -0.26 -15.66
N THR A 78 5.93 0.10 -16.71
CA THR A 78 5.67 -0.77 -17.86
C THR A 78 6.80 -0.70 -18.90
N SER A 79 7.76 0.21 -18.73
CA SER A 79 8.91 0.35 -19.63
C SER A 79 9.89 -0.81 -19.45
N THR A 80 10.21 -1.49 -20.53
CA THR A 80 11.20 -2.58 -20.57
C THR A 80 12.61 -2.07 -20.94
N THR A 81 12.77 -0.78 -21.17
CA THR A 81 14.01 -0.15 -21.62
C THR A 81 14.61 0.71 -20.50
N GLY A 82 15.31 0.06 -19.60
CA GLY A 82 16.08 0.72 -18.56
C GLY A 82 16.04 -0.07 -17.26
N LEU A 83 17.21 -0.34 -16.70
CA LEU A 83 17.34 -0.93 -15.37
C LEU A 83 17.11 0.16 -14.31
N ASN A 84 15.91 0.72 -14.26
CA ASN A 84 15.54 1.60 -13.15
C ASN A 84 15.23 0.72 -11.95
N ILE A 85 16.11 0.78 -10.95
CA ILE A 85 15.81 0.19 -9.66
C ILE A 85 14.86 1.16 -8.97
N THR A 86 13.58 0.82 -8.97
CA THR A 86 12.58 1.57 -8.23
C THR A 86 12.58 1.11 -6.78
N ASP A 87 12.70 2.06 -5.88
CA ASP A 87 12.50 1.87 -4.45
C ASP A 87 11.21 2.59 -4.04
N ALA A 88 10.45 1.98 -3.16
CA ALA A 88 9.23 2.56 -2.64
C ALA A 88 9.19 2.38 -1.12
N ILE A 89 8.87 3.45 -0.42
CA ILE A 89 8.80 3.45 1.04
C ILE A 89 7.47 4.00 1.53
N THR A 90 7.08 3.53 2.69
CA THR A 90 6.02 4.14 3.50
C THR A 90 6.66 5.05 4.54
N ASN A 91 6.04 6.20 4.76
CA ASN A 91 6.50 7.19 5.72
C ASN A 91 5.31 7.55 6.64
N THR A 92 5.17 8.68 7.15
CA THR A 92 4.15 9.18 8.08
C THR A 92 2.86 8.34 8.14
N TYR A 93 2.68 7.63 9.24
CA TYR A 93 1.54 6.78 9.55
C TYR A 93 0.58 7.54 10.46
N THR A 94 -0.68 7.65 10.06
CA THR A 94 -1.77 8.14 10.92
C THR A 94 -2.94 7.15 10.87
N THR A 95 -3.93 7.33 11.70
CA THR A 95 -5.14 6.48 11.63
C THR A 95 -5.94 6.66 10.34
N THR A 96 -5.84 7.82 9.69
CA THR A 96 -6.64 8.19 8.52
C THR A 96 -5.85 8.26 7.22
N THR A 97 -4.51 8.35 7.30
CA THR A 97 -3.65 8.54 6.12
C THR A 97 -2.35 7.78 6.23
N LEU A 98 -1.77 7.46 5.07
CA LEU A 98 -0.42 6.91 4.93
C LEU A 98 0.32 7.69 3.84
N LEU A 99 1.51 8.20 4.15
CA LEU A 99 2.41 8.79 3.15
C LEU A 99 3.23 7.69 2.47
N VAL A 100 3.21 7.68 1.15
CA VAL A 100 3.97 6.77 0.28
C VAL A 100 4.90 7.58 -0.60
N GLN A 101 6.14 7.13 -0.77
CA GLN A 101 7.12 7.79 -1.61
C GLN A 101 7.82 6.78 -2.52
N THR A 102 8.07 7.17 -3.78
CA THR A 102 8.75 6.37 -4.80
C THR A 102 9.99 7.08 -5.32
N PHE A 103 11.05 6.33 -5.55
CA PHE A 103 12.36 6.85 -5.96
C PHE A 103 13.00 5.97 -7.02
N THR A 104 13.88 6.53 -7.83
CA THR A 104 14.88 5.78 -8.57
C THR A 104 16.19 5.72 -7.78
N ALA A 105 16.80 4.54 -7.70
CA ALA A 105 18.18 4.41 -7.32
C ALA A 105 19.06 4.75 -8.53
N GLN A 106 19.84 5.82 -8.47
CA GLN A 106 20.82 6.09 -9.52
C GLN A 106 22.00 5.15 -9.40
N SER A 107 22.22 4.35 -10.45
CA SER A 107 23.42 3.52 -10.57
C SER A 107 24.66 4.41 -10.67
N GLY A 108 25.60 4.26 -9.73
CA GLY A 108 26.95 4.83 -9.81
C GLY A 108 27.16 6.18 -9.15
N SER A 109 26.20 6.75 -8.47
CA SER A 109 26.41 7.97 -7.67
C SER A 109 25.95 7.77 -6.22
N ASN A 110 26.84 8.06 -5.29
CA ASN A 110 26.56 8.01 -3.85
C ASN A 110 25.75 9.25 -3.37
N THR A 111 25.15 9.99 -4.28
CA THR A 111 24.53 11.29 -4.03
C THR A 111 23.10 11.37 -4.54
N GLY A 112 22.17 10.60 -3.99
CA GLY A 112 20.81 11.02 -4.06
C GLY A 112 19.83 10.08 -4.74
N ARG A 113 18.79 9.72 -3.99
CA ARG A 113 17.54 9.22 -4.52
C ARG A 113 16.83 10.36 -5.25
N SER A 114 16.35 10.10 -6.46
CA SER A 114 15.45 11.03 -7.15
C SER A 114 14.02 10.55 -7.02
N PHE A 115 13.13 11.41 -6.60
CA PHE A 115 11.70 11.13 -6.62
C PHE A 115 11.23 10.92 -8.05
N ILE A 116 10.37 9.93 -8.26
CA ILE A 116 9.83 9.60 -9.58
C ILE A 116 8.36 9.17 -9.46
N ASP A 117 7.58 9.51 -10.48
CA ASP A 117 6.22 9.02 -10.64
C ASP A 117 6.24 7.71 -11.44
N GLU A 118 6.03 6.61 -10.76
CA GLU A 118 5.99 5.31 -11.39
C GLU A 118 4.66 5.09 -12.13
N THR A 119 4.64 4.21 -13.14
CA THR A 119 3.42 3.89 -13.87
C THR A 119 2.33 3.38 -12.95
N PHE A 120 2.70 2.56 -11.96
CA PHE A 120 1.79 2.09 -10.93
C PHE A 120 2.46 1.97 -9.56
N VAL A 121 1.67 2.19 -8.54
CA VAL A 121 2.03 1.99 -7.15
C VAL A 121 0.96 1.11 -6.50
N ASN A 122 1.38 0.09 -5.77
CA ASN A 122 0.50 -0.79 -5.00
C ASN A 122 0.81 -0.63 -3.52
N VAL A 123 -0.22 -0.52 -2.72
CA VAL A 123 -0.12 -0.43 -1.25
C VAL A 123 -1.05 -1.45 -0.63
N SER A 124 -0.59 -2.16 0.40
CA SER A 124 -1.42 -3.00 1.25
C SER A 124 -1.12 -2.77 2.71
N VAL A 125 -2.15 -2.81 3.54
CA VAL A 125 -2.11 -2.46 4.96
C VAL A 125 -2.71 -3.59 5.78
N PHE A 126 -1.99 -4.02 6.82
CA PHE A 126 -2.37 -5.10 7.74
C PHE A 126 -2.33 -4.61 9.19
N ARG A 127 -3.34 -5.04 9.98
CA ARG A 127 -3.46 -4.69 11.40
C ARG A 127 -4.23 -5.76 12.17
#